data_7702c5205cad4d464715eff5709ff28a
#
_entry.id   7702c5205cad4d464715eff5709ff28a
#
_cell.length_a   1.000
_cell.length_b   1.000
_cell.length_c   1.000
_cell.angle_alpha   90.00
_cell.angle_beta   90.00
_cell.angle_gamma   90.00
#
_symmetry.space_group_name_H-M   'P 1'
#
loop_
_entity.id
_entity.type
_entity.pdbx_description
1 polymer ?
#
loop_
_entity_poly.entity_id
_entity_poly.type
_entity_poly.pdbx_seq_one_letter_code
_entity_poly.pdbx_strand_id
1 'polypeptide(L)'
;MLYALVQGWRLLRRSFGLAVLLLVVNLGLALLLAVPLAGVLRRDLHQMQASQNMMYGFDYPWWSQWSDAQSGWTTSFGPEIFGVGFVFRNLDLLLKGALPVNLFGARGDAGPPLDPVILGVGLIYLLVQTYLAGGILSTLRGVQGSWTVRGLLHGSGFYFGRLLRVALVALFGAWLVFRVDAPLARWVDARARESVSESAAMTWLLGRHALLLLALLFVNLVSGYAKAIVVLEERSSAILAFLSALSFCGRNLARAFGHYLAVALLGVALVAVWRLVDGAYATTGYKTQLVTLLFFEAFVLARLSLRLMLMGGQLALYRRLAAPEALASAA
;
A
#
# COMPACT_ATOMS: atom_id res chain seq x y z
N MET A 1 -6.49 -21.58 5.23
CA MET A 1 -5.42 -20.77 4.65
C MET A 1 -5.09 -21.21 3.22
N LEU A 2 -4.54 -22.40 2.98
CA LEU A 2 -4.16 -22.92 1.65
C LEU A 2 -5.26 -22.80 0.59
N TYR A 3 -6.50 -23.15 0.95
CA TYR A 3 -7.65 -22.99 0.05
C TYR A 3 -7.79 -21.57 -0.49
N ALA A 4 -7.68 -20.55 0.36
CA ALA A 4 -7.79 -19.15 -0.06
C ALA A 4 -6.65 -18.73 -1.00
N LEU A 5 -5.42 -19.18 -0.71
CA LEU A 5 -4.25 -18.94 -1.58
C LEU A 5 -4.44 -19.56 -2.97
N VAL A 6 -4.85 -20.84 -3.01
CA VAL A 6 -5.07 -21.55 -4.29
C VAL A 6 -6.21 -20.90 -5.09
N GLN A 7 -7.31 -20.52 -4.44
CA GLN A 7 -8.41 -19.84 -5.12
C GLN A 7 -8.01 -18.42 -5.58
N GLY A 8 -7.30 -17.67 -4.74
CA GLY A 8 -6.77 -16.37 -5.12
C GLY A 8 -5.85 -16.46 -6.35
N TRP A 9 -4.97 -17.45 -6.38
CA TRP A 9 -4.10 -17.73 -7.54
C TRP A 9 -4.89 -18.13 -8.79
N ARG A 10 -5.89 -18.98 -8.67
CA ARG A 10 -6.76 -19.37 -9.80
C ARG A 10 -7.50 -18.17 -10.39
N LEU A 11 -8.05 -17.32 -9.53
CA LEU A 11 -8.74 -16.10 -9.95
C LEU A 11 -7.76 -15.12 -10.62
N LEU A 12 -6.57 -14.94 -10.08
CA LEU A 12 -5.52 -14.13 -10.70
C LEU A 12 -5.18 -14.63 -12.10
N ARG A 13 -4.91 -15.94 -12.28
CA ARG A 13 -4.58 -16.51 -13.59
C ARG A 13 -5.66 -16.28 -14.62
N ARG A 14 -6.94 -16.39 -14.24
CA ARG A 14 -8.09 -16.16 -15.14
C ARG A 14 -8.25 -14.68 -15.48
N SER A 15 -7.84 -13.80 -14.59
CA SER A 15 -8.02 -12.35 -14.71
C SER A 15 -6.70 -11.61 -14.80
N PHE A 16 -5.63 -12.23 -15.33
CA PHE A 16 -4.29 -11.63 -15.39
C PHE A 16 -4.27 -10.29 -16.13
N GLY A 17 -5.12 -10.13 -17.15
CA GLY A 17 -5.31 -8.87 -17.85
C GLY A 17 -5.75 -7.71 -16.93
N LEU A 18 -6.41 -7.99 -15.78
CA LEU A 18 -6.68 -6.97 -14.76
C LEU A 18 -5.39 -6.44 -14.12
N ALA A 19 -4.41 -7.31 -13.87
CA ALA A 19 -3.12 -6.88 -13.32
C ALA A 19 -2.40 -5.95 -14.30
N VAL A 20 -2.42 -6.28 -15.59
CA VAL A 20 -1.86 -5.44 -16.66
C VAL A 20 -2.60 -4.10 -16.76
N LEU A 21 -3.94 -4.11 -16.74
CA LEU A 21 -4.72 -2.87 -16.74
C LEU A 21 -4.38 -1.99 -15.53
N LEU A 22 -4.26 -2.59 -14.34
CA LEU A 22 -3.87 -1.87 -13.13
C LEU A 22 -2.45 -1.29 -13.24
N LEU A 23 -1.52 -2.00 -13.88
CA LEU A 23 -0.19 -1.48 -14.15
C LEU A 23 -0.27 -0.22 -15.02
N VAL A 24 -1.03 -0.26 -16.12
CA VAL A 24 -1.21 0.89 -17.01
C VAL A 24 -1.82 2.08 -16.26
N VAL A 25 -2.85 1.85 -15.44
CA VAL A 25 -3.47 2.93 -14.65
C VAL A 25 -2.49 3.49 -13.61
N ASN A 26 -1.73 2.64 -12.91
CA ASN A 26 -0.74 3.12 -11.94
C ASN A 26 0.39 3.90 -12.62
N LEU A 27 0.85 3.45 -13.79
CA LEU A 27 1.83 4.18 -14.59
C LEU A 27 1.29 5.55 -15.00
N GLY A 28 0.05 5.61 -15.49
CA GLY A 28 -0.61 6.89 -15.84
C GLY A 28 -0.69 7.84 -14.65
N LEU A 29 -1.02 7.35 -13.45
CA LEU A 29 -1.04 8.16 -12.24
C LEU A 29 0.36 8.61 -11.80
N ALA A 30 1.36 7.76 -11.94
CA ALA A 30 2.74 8.11 -11.63
C ALA A 30 3.28 9.22 -12.53
N LEU A 31 2.86 9.28 -13.80
CA LEU A 31 3.26 10.31 -14.75
C LEU A 31 2.81 11.71 -14.32
N LEU A 32 1.77 11.86 -13.51
CA LEU A 32 1.33 13.16 -12.98
C LEU A 32 2.43 13.89 -12.19
N LEU A 33 3.29 13.15 -11.50
CA LEU A 33 4.45 13.71 -10.80
C LEU A 33 5.76 13.50 -11.55
N ALA A 34 5.93 12.35 -12.22
CA ALA A 34 7.17 12.02 -12.89
C ALA A 34 7.49 12.96 -14.07
N VAL A 35 6.49 13.37 -14.86
CA VAL A 35 6.71 14.26 -15.99
C VAL A 35 7.14 15.67 -15.54
N PRO A 36 6.44 16.35 -14.60
CA PRO A 36 6.91 17.62 -14.07
C PRO A 36 8.29 17.53 -13.41
N LEU A 37 8.54 16.47 -12.63
CA LEU A 37 9.84 16.26 -11.99
C LEU A 37 10.97 16.09 -13.01
N ALA A 38 10.75 15.30 -14.05
CA ALA A 38 11.72 15.15 -15.14
C ALA A 38 12.03 16.48 -15.83
N GLY A 39 11.03 17.36 -15.95
CA GLY A 39 11.21 18.73 -16.48
C GLY A 39 12.11 19.60 -15.60
N VAL A 40 11.90 19.55 -14.27
CA VAL A 40 12.74 20.26 -13.29
C VAL A 40 14.16 19.71 -13.32
N LEU A 41 14.32 18.37 -13.17
CA LEU A 41 15.65 17.74 -13.17
C LEU A 41 16.41 17.98 -14.48
N ARG A 42 15.75 17.94 -15.64
CA ARG A 42 16.39 18.22 -16.93
C ARG A 42 16.93 19.64 -17.00
N ARG A 43 16.23 20.62 -16.44
CA ARG A 43 16.66 22.00 -16.38
C ARG A 43 17.84 22.17 -15.45
N ASP A 44 17.76 21.60 -14.27
CA ASP A 44 18.74 21.81 -13.19
C ASP A 44 20.02 20.98 -13.38
N LEU A 45 19.93 19.81 -14.06
CA LEU A 45 21.07 18.97 -14.43
C LEU A 45 21.70 19.33 -15.78
N HIS A 46 21.10 20.23 -16.55
CA HIS A 46 21.61 20.56 -17.88
C HIS A 46 23.05 21.10 -17.78
N GLN A 47 23.96 20.46 -18.51
CA GLN A 47 25.39 20.83 -18.60
C GLN A 47 26.20 20.70 -17.28
N MET A 48 25.67 20.07 -16.26
CA MET A 48 26.40 19.81 -15.02
C MET A 48 27.13 18.47 -15.05
N GLN A 49 28.30 18.41 -14.42
CA GLN A 49 29.06 17.18 -14.21
C GLN A 49 28.25 16.13 -13.43
N ALA A 50 27.33 16.57 -12.56
CA ALA A 50 26.39 15.72 -11.83
C ALA A 50 25.54 14.86 -12.77
N SER A 51 25.18 15.32 -13.98
CA SER A 51 24.44 14.51 -14.94
C SER A 51 25.24 13.30 -15.44
N GLN A 52 26.55 13.43 -15.54
CA GLN A 52 27.47 12.34 -15.89
C GLN A 52 27.68 11.39 -14.70
N ASN A 53 27.84 11.95 -13.48
CA ASN A 53 27.99 11.15 -12.25
C ASN A 53 26.77 10.27 -12.01
N MET A 54 25.55 10.76 -12.24
CA MET A 54 24.32 10.02 -12.11
C MET A 54 24.16 8.83 -13.06
N MET A 55 24.95 8.76 -14.12
CA MET A 55 25.01 7.57 -14.99
C MET A 55 25.69 6.37 -14.28
N TYR A 56 26.56 6.63 -13.31
CA TYR A 56 27.31 5.62 -12.58
C TYR A 56 26.72 5.32 -11.20
N GLY A 57 25.90 6.22 -10.67
CA GLY A 57 25.24 6.08 -9.38
C GLY A 57 24.57 7.37 -8.95
N PHE A 58 23.87 7.33 -7.83
CA PHE A 58 23.20 8.51 -7.30
C PHE A 58 24.23 9.48 -6.70
N ASP A 59 24.26 10.74 -7.21
CA ASP A 59 25.16 11.79 -6.75
C ASP A 59 24.57 12.50 -5.50
N TYR A 60 24.88 11.97 -4.30
CA TYR A 60 24.42 12.51 -3.03
C TYR A 60 24.88 13.94 -2.75
N PRO A 61 26.15 14.35 -3.04
CA PRO A 61 26.60 15.72 -2.88
C PRO A 61 25.78 16.73 -3.68
N TRP A 62 25.53 16.41 -4.96
CA TRP A 62 24.68 17.24 -5.79
C TRP A 62 23.24 17.27 -5.27
N TRP A 63 22.68 16.12 -4.93
CA TRP A 63 21.32 16.04 -4.44
C TRP A 63 21.11 16.83 -3.14
N SER A 64 22.05 16.79 -2.21
CA SER A 64 21.98 17.54 -0.97
C SER A 64 21.89 19.05 -1.24
N GLN A 65 22.79 19.58 -2.07
CA GLN A 65 22.78 20.99 -2.45
C GLN A 65 21.51 21.37 -3.21
N TRP A 66 21.09 20.51 -4.13
CA TRP A 66 19.87 20.73 -4.91
C TRP A 66 18.62 20.70 -4.02
N SER A 67 18.50 19.75 -3.13
CA SER A 67 17.34 19.63 -2.23
C SER A 67 17.20 20.82 -1.29
N ASP A 68 18.32 21.37 -0.80
CA ASP A 68 18.33 22.56 0.07
C ASP A 68 17.89 23.82 -0.68
N ALA A 69 18.11 23.88 -1.98
CA ALA A 69 17.69 24.99 -2.84
C ALA A 69 16.23 24.87 -3.33
N GLN A 70 15.61 23.69 -3.19
CA GLN A 70 14.24 23.46 -3.66
C GLN A 70 13.18 23.94 -2.67
N SER A 71 11.98 24.19 -3.20
CA SER A 71 10.80 24.55 -2.44
C SER A 71 9.56 23.83 -2.96
N GLY A 72 8.54 23.69 -2.13
CA GLY A 72 7.29 23.05 -2.48
C GLY A 72 7.43 21.54 -2.69
N TRP A 73 6.68 20.97 -3.63
CA TRP A 73 6.57 19.53 -3.84
C TRP A 73 7.88 18.83 -4.27
N THR A 74 8.82 19.56 -4.87
CA THR A 74 10.13 19.03 -5.28
C THR A 74 11.01 18.62 -4.11
N THR A 75 10.79 19.17 -2.92
CA THR A 75 11.47 18.74 -1.67
C THR A 75 11.13 17.29 -1.30
N SER A 76 10.05 16.75 -1.84
CA SER A 76 9.65 15.35 -1.63
C SER A 76 10.46 14.36 -2.48
N PHE A 77 11.27 14.86 -3.43
CA PHE A 77 12.17 14.04 -4.20
C PHE A 77 13.40 13.68 -3.38
N GLY A 78 13.63 12.40 -3.16
CA GLY A 78 14.77 11.89 -2.41
C GLY A 78 15.32 10.59 -3.01
N PRO A 79 16.57 10.23 -2.67
CA PRO A 79 17.23 9.02 -3.20
C PRO A 79 16.48 7.74 -2.87
N GLU A 80 15.69 7.73 -1.82
CA GLU A 80 14.85 6.60 -1.42
C GLU A 80 13.69 6.31 -2.38
N ILE A 81 13.42 7.17 -3.35
CA ILE A 81 12.41 6.91 -4.39
C ILE A 81 12.89 5.84 -5.37
N PHE A 82 14.22 5.70 -5.52
CA PHE A 82 14.80 4.73 -6.43
C PHE A 82 14.80 3.31 -5.86
N GLY A 83 14.62 2.33 -6.73
CA GLY A 83 14.63 0.92 -6.38
C GLY A 83 13.55 0.55 -5.36
N VAL A 84 13.92 -0.14 -4.30
CA VAL A 84 13.03 -0.55 -3.20
C VAL A 84 13.01 0.41 -2.01
N GLY A 85 13.75 1.51 -2.08
CA GLY A 85 13.90 2.49 -1.00
C GLY A 85 12.56 3.02 -0.52
N PHE A 86 11.60 3.22 -1.43
CA PHE A 86 10.24 3.67 -1.08
C PHE A 86 9.49 2.73 -0.13
N VAL A 87 9.78 1.42 -0.15
CA VAL A 87 9.17 0.44 0.78
C VAL A 87 9.68 0.69 2.20
N PHE A 88 11.00 0.88 2.34
CA PHE A 88 11.63 1.13 3.62
C PHE A 88 11.28 2.51 4.17
N ARG A 89 11.20 3.54 3.32
CA ARG A 89 10.74 4.87 3.72
C ARG A 89 9.32 4.84 4.25
N ASN A 90 8.40 4.19 3.56
CA ASN A 90 7.02 4.06 4.01
C ASN A 90 6.92 3.30 5.34
N LEU A 91 7.75 2.27 5.54
CA LEU A 91 7.82 1.55 6.79
C LEU A 91 8.41 2.41 7.92
N ASP A 92 9.47 3.15 7.65
CA ASP A 92 10.08 4.08 8.60
C ASP A 92 9.10 5.18 9.05
N LEU A 93 8.40 5.81 8.10
CA LEU A 93 7.38 6.81 8.39
C LEU A 93 6.24 6.21 9.24
N LEU A 94 5.84 4.98 8.96
CA LEU A 94 4.80 4.27 9.69
C LEU A 94 5.27 3.96 11.13
N LEU A 95 6.50 3.49 11.28
CA LEU A 95 7.08 3.13 12.57
C LEU A 95 7.36 4.36 13.45
N LYS A 96 7.76 5.47 12.86
CA LYS A 96 7.94 6.74 13.59
C LYS A 96 6.64 7.38 14.04
N GLY A 97 5.49 6.81 13.69
CA GLY A 97 4.18 7.41 13.95
C GLY A 97 3.96 8.70 13.15
N ALA A 98 4.90 9.05 12.31
CA ALA A 98 4.82 10.11 11.34
C ALA A 98 4.04 9.61 10.13
N LEU A 99 2.75 9.30 10.31
CA LEU A 99 1.88 9.57 9.19
C LEU A 99 2.07 11.07 8.92
N PRO A 100 2.50 11.44 7.71
CA PRO A 100 2.77 12.82 7.39
C PRO A 100 1.47 13.61 7.22
N VAL A 101 0.56 13.47 8.18
CA VAL A 101 -0.68 14.18 8.20
C VAL A 101 -0.53 15.32 9.21
N ASN A 102 0.51 16.10 9.02
CA ASN A 102 0.49 17.46 9.48
C ASN A 102 -0.35 18.30 8.48
N LEU A 103 -1.62 17.85 8.29
CA LEU A 103 -2.59 18.51 7.41
C LEU A 103 -2.83 19.97 7.81
N PHE A 104 -2.50 20.35 9.04
CA PHE A 104 -2.89 21.64 9.61
C PHE A 104 -1.78 22.34 10.41
N GLY A 105 -0.52 22.01 10.18
CA GLY A 105 0.59 22.72 10.82
C GLY A 105 0.58 22.63 12.36
N ALA A 106 0.25 21.49 12.92
CA ALA A 106 0.28 21.27 14.37
C ALA A 106 1.68 21.51 14.92
N ARG A 107 1.76 22.36 15.95
CA ARG A 107 2.99 22.70 16.66
C ARG A 107 3.65 21.46 17.27
N GLY A 108 4.91 21.25 16.99
CA GLY A 108 5.74 20.18 17.56
C GLY A 108 6.66 19.58 16.48
N ASP A 109 7.52 18.67 16.82
CA ASP A 109 8.52 17.99 15.96
C ASP A 109 7.96 17.21 14.74
N ALA A 110 6.78 17.57 14.28
CA ALA A 110 6.17 17.10 13.07
C ALA A 110 6.94 17.69 11.89
N GLY A 111 7.38 16.84 10.99
CA GLY A 111 8.05 17.25 9.76
C GLY A 111 7.29 18.31 8.94
N PRO A 112 7.89 18.85 7.88
CA PRO A 112 7.28 19.92 7.08
C PRO A 112 5.87 19.52 6.62
N PRO A 113 4.94 20.50 6.52
CA PRO A 113 3.58 20.23 6.06
C PRO A 113 3.62 19.56 4.69
N LEU A 114 2.71 18.62 4.45
CA LEU A 114 2.57 18.00 3.12
C LEU A 114 2.26 19.07 2.08
N ASP A 115 3.06 19.07 1.03
CA ASP A 115 2.82 19.96 -0.11
C ASP A 115 1.43 19.68 -0.71
N PRO A 116 0.64 20.74 -1.02
CA PRO A 116 -0.71 20.59 -1.58
C PRO A 116 -0.75 19.78 -2.89
N VAL A 117 0.30 19.83 -3.71
CA VAL A 117 0.39 19.05 -4.97
C VAL A 117 0.49 17.56 -4.64
N ILE A 118 1.36 17.18 -3.69
CA ILE A 118 1.52 15.79 -3.26
C ILE A 118 0.21 15.27 -2.64
N LEU A 119 -0.44 16.09 -1.81
CA LEU A 119 -1.72 15.76 -1.21
C LEU A 119 -2.81 15.59 -2.27
N GLY A 120 -2.87 16.48 -3.25
CA GLY A 120 -3.82 16.40 -4.36
C GLY A 120 -3.66 15.15 -5.21
N VAL A 121 -2.43 14.82 -5.60
CA VAL A 121 -2.14 13.59 -6.35
C VAL A 121 -2.42 12.34 -5.50
N GLY A 122 -2.09 12.36 -4.21
CA GLY A 122 -2.43 11.30 -3.27
C GLY A 122 -3.93 11.06 -3.16
N LEU A 123 -4.73 12.13 -3.11
CA LEU A 123 -6.19 12.05 -3.10
C LEU A 123 -6.74 11.46 -4.40
N ILE A 124 -6.25 11.92 -5.56
CA ILE A 124 -6.61 11.36 -6.87
C ILE A 124 -6.29 9.86 -6.91
N TYR A 125 -5.10 9.47 -6.45
CA TYR A 125 -4.68 8.08 -6.37
C TYR A 125 -5.66 7.25 -5.50
N LEU A 126 -6.00 7.75 -4.32
CA LEU A 126 -6.93 7.08 -3.39
C LEU A 126 -8.32 6.90 -4.01
N LEU A 127 -8.85 7.94 -4.68
CA LEU A 127 -10.14 7.89 -5.35
C LEU A 127 -10.14 6.88 -6.49
N VAL A 128 -9.12 6.90 -7.36
CA VAL A 128 -8.99 5.94 -8.48
C VAL A 128 -8.83 4.52 -7.97
N GLN A 129 -8.02 4.29 -6.93
CA GLN A 129 -7.84 2.95 -6.36
C GLN A 129 -9.12 2.44 -5.69
N THR A 130 -9.91 3.32 -5.05
CA THR A 130 -11.19 2.97 -4.46
C THR A 130 -12.23 2.65 -5.55
N TYR A 131 -12.24 3.42 -6.63
CA TYR A 131 -13.10 3.20 -7.79
C TYR A 131 -12.80 1.82 -8.43
N LEU A 132 -11.54 1.55 -8.74
CA LEU A 132 -11.12 0.28 -9.34
C LEU A 132 -11.36 -0.92 -8.42
N ALA A 133 -11.25 -0.75 -7.10
CA ALA A 133 -11.50 -1.85 -6.16
C ALA A 133 -12.92 -2.42 -6.30
N GLY A 134 -13.93 -1.60 -6.58
CA GLY A 134 -15.30 -2.04 -6.84
C GLY A 134 -15.40 -2.93 -8.08
N GLY A 135 -14.80 -2.49 -9.17
CA GLY A 135 -14.77 -3.24 -10.43
C GLY A 135 -13.98 -4.54 -10.32
N ILE A 136 -12.83 -4.51 -9.63
CA ILE A 136 -12.01 -5.70 -9.39
C ILE A 136 -12.82 -6.74 -8.61
N LEU A 137 -13.38 -6.35 -7.46
CA LEU A 137 -14.14 -7.26 -6.61
C LEU A 137 -15.40 -7.81 -7.31
N SER A 138 -16.11 -6.98 -8.08
CA SER A 138 -17.26 -7.41 -8.86
C SER A 138 -16.87 -8.42 -9.95
N THR A 139 -15.75 -8.17 -10.65
CA THR A 139 -15.20 -9.10 -11.64
C THR A 139 -14.77 -10.43 -11.00
N LEU A 140 -14.08 -10.39 -9.87
CA LEU A 140 -13.67 -11.58 -9.13
C LEU A 140 -14.85 -12.32 -8.50
N ARG A 141 -16.01 -11.65 -8.27
CA ARG A 141 -17.26 -12.26 -7.84
C ARG A 141 -17.88 -13.09 -8.98
N GLY A 142 -17.84 -12.59 -10.20
CA GLY A 142 -18.52 -13.15 -11.38
C GLY A 142 -17.78 -14.29 -12.07
N VAL A 143 -17.24 -15.23 -11.38
CA VAL A 143 -16.26 -16.32 -11.70
C VAL A 143 -16.47 -17.12 -13.02
N GLN A 144 -17.52 -16.92 -13.81
CA GLN A 144 -17.86 -17.81 -14.95
C GLN A 144 -17.59 -17.24 -16.36
N GLY A 145 -17.10 -16.02 -16.49
CA GLY A 145 -16.84 -15.38 -17.79
C GLY A 145 -15.46 -14.73 -17.92
N SER A 146 -15.06 -14.42 -19.15
CA SER A 146 -13.93 -13.53 -19.41
C SER A 146 -14.26 -12.13 -18.88
N TRP A 147 -13.34 -11.53 -18.12
CA TRP A 147 -13.49 -10.15 -17.67
C TRP A 147 -13.49 -9.20 -18.88
N THR A 148 -14.26 -8.13 -18.79
CA THR A 148 -14.30 -7.07 -19.79
C THR A 148 -14.06 -5.72 -19.14
N VAL A 149 -13.43 -4.80 -19.86
CA VAL A 149 -13.21 -3.42 -19.38
C VAL A 149 -14.55 -2.75 -19.05
N ARG A 150 -15.58 -2.97 -19.87
CA ARG A 150 -16.91 -2.43 -19.64
C ARG A 150 -17.53 -2.95 -18.33
N GLY A 151 -17.42 -4.25 -18.07
CA GLY A 151 -17.89 -4.86 -16.81
C GLY A 151 -17.14 -4.35 -15.60
N LEU A 152 -15.82 -4.18 -15.72
CA LEU A 152 -14.98 -3.58 -14.69
C LEU A 152 -15.44 -2.16 -14.36
N LEU A 153 -15.56 -1.29 -15.36
CA LEU A 153 -15.97 0.11 -15.17
C LEU A 153 -17.40 0.23 -14.62
N HIS A 154 -18.32 -0.62 -15.07
CA HIS A 154 -19.68 -0.69 -14.54
C HIS A 154 -19.66 -1.06 -13.05
N GLY A 155 -18.96 -2.14 -12.68
CA GLY A 155 -18.81 -2.55 -11.28
C GLY A 155 -18.09 -1.47 -10.42
N SER A 156 -17.08 -0.81 -10.99
CA SER A 156 -16.40 0.30 -10.33
C SER A 156 -17.37 1.41 -9.98
N GLY A 157 -18.16 1.90 -10.94
CA GLY A 157 -19.14 2.96 -10.73
C GLY A 157 -20.22 2.56 -9.72
N PHE A 158 -20.77 1.34 -9.86
CA PHE A 158 -21.85 0.84 -9.01
C PHE A 158 -21.45 0.75 -7.52
N TYR A 159 -20.22 0.29 -7.23
CA TYR A 159 -19.75 0.12 -5.86
C TYR A 159 -18.95 1.30 -5.31
N PHE A 160 -18.58 2.30 -6.12
CA PHE A 160 -17.68 3.40 -5.74
C PHE A 160 -18.11 4.09 -4.44
N GLY A 161 -19.32 4.61 -4.37
CA GLY A 161 -19.79 5.36 -3.21
C GLY A 161 -19.87 4.52 -1.93
N ARG A 162 -20.15 3.20 -2.07
CA ARG A 162 -20.17 2.27 -0.93
C ARG A 162 -18.75 2.00 -0.43
N LEU A 163 -17.82 1.73 -1.36
CA LEU A 163 -16.42 1.46 -1.03
C LEU A 163 -15.67 2.70 -0.55
N LEU A 164 -16.04 3.89 -1.03
CA LEU A 164 -15.49 5.15 -0.51
C LEU A 164 -15.85 5.32 0.97
N ARG A 165 -17.11 5.03 1.36
CA ARG A 165 -17.49 5.04 2.78
C ARG A 165 -16.72 4.01 3.61
N VAL A 166 -16.47 2.80 3.07
CA VAL A 166 -15.64 1.80 3.74
C VAL A 166 -14.20 2.30 3.89
N ALA A 167 -13.65 2.98 2.88
CA ALA A 167 -12.33 3.57 2.96
C ALA A 167 -12.25 4.68 4.04
N LEU A 168 -13.28 5.52 4.16
CA LEU A 168 -13.36 6.55 5.22
C LEU A 168 -13.41 5.91 6.61
N VAL A 169 -14.21 4.84 6.80
CA VAL A 169 -14.25 4.09 8.07
C VAL A 169 -12.91 3.47 8.39
N ALA A 170 -12.21 2.92 7.39
CA ALA A 170 -10.87 2.36 7.57
C ALA A 170 -9.83 3.44 7.93
N LEU A 171 -9.89 4.62 7.28
CA LEU A 171 -9.05 5.77 7.63
C LEU A 171 -9.31 6.25 9.06
N PHE A 172 -10.56 6.31 9.48
CA PHE A 172 -10.92 6.62 10.87
C PHE A 172 -10.36 5.57 11.83
N GLY A 173 -10.46 4.28 11.49
CA GLY A 173 -9.86 3.20 12.29
C GLY A 173 -8.35 3.33 12.41
N ALA A 174 -7.65 3.63 11.32
CA ALA A 174 -6.21 3.88 11.34
C ALA A 174 -5.85 5.13 12.18
N TRP A 175 -6.61 6.23 12.03
CA TRP A 175 -6.46 7.41 12.86
C TRP A 175 -6.62 7.09 14.35
N LEU A 176 -7.62 6.28 14.72
CA LEU A 176 -7.82 5.87 16.10
C LEU A 176 -6.62 5.07 16.64
N VAL A 177 -6.05 4.15 15.84
CA VAL A 177 -4.83 3.42 16.21
C VAL A 177 -3.68 4.37 16.54
N PHE A 178 -3.43 5.39 15.72
CA PHE A 178 -2.39 6.39 15.99
C PHE A 178 -2.71 7.24 17.22
N ARG A 179 -3.99 7.58 17.44
CA ARG A 179 -4.39 8.33 18.65
C ARG A 179 -4.15 7.52 19.93
N VAL A 180 -4.33 6.20 19.88
CA VAL A 180 -4.05 5.30 21.01
C VAL A 180 -2.54 5.06 21.15
N ASP A 181 -1.80 4.96 20.04
CA ASP A 181 -0.35 4.79 20.07
C ASP A 181 0.39 6.00 20.65
N ALA A 182 -0.10 7.23 20.45
CA ALA A 182 0.58 8.44 20.90
C ALA A 182 0.85 8.51 22.43
N PRO A 183 -0.09 8.19 23.33
CA PRO A 183 0.20 8.09 24.77
C PRO A 183 1.09 6.88 25.09
N LEU A 184 0.89 5.74 24.39
CA LEU A 184 1.74 4.56 24.56
C LEU A 184 3.19 4.85 24.18
N ALA A 185 3.41 5.61 23.09
CA ALA A 185 4.75 6.06 22.67
C ALA A 185 5.45 6.81 23.80
N ARG A 186 4.80 7.83 24.36
CA ARG A 186 5.36 8.64 25.46
C ARG A 186 5.70 7.79 26.69
N TRP A 187 4.83 6.84 27.02
CA TRP A 187 5.06 5.94 28.14
C TRP A 187 6.25 4.98 27.87
N VAL A 188 6.33 4.40 26.69
CA VAL A 188 7.44 3.52 26.29
C VAL A 188 8.76 4.27 26.22
N ASP A 189 8.76 5.50 25.66
CA ASP A 189 9.94 6.34 25.57
C ASP A 189 10.48 6.70 26.97
N ALA A 190 9.59 6.99 27.94
CA ALA A 190 9.99 7.23 29.33
C ALA A 190 10.63 5.98 29.93
N ARG A 191 10.03 4.79 29.76
CA ARG A 191 10.57 3.51 30.24
C ARG A 191 11.89 3.12 29.58
N ALA A 192 12.02 3.38 28.29
CA ALA A 192 13.27 3.12 27.57
C ALA A 192 14.42 4.00 28.09
N ARG A 193 14.16 5.28 28.42
CA ARG A 193 15.16 6.19 29.00
C ARG A 193 15.54 5.83 30.42
N GLU A 194 14.64 5.28 31.22
CA GLU A 194 14.89 4.82 32.58
C GLU A 194 15.62 3.45 32.62
N SER A 195 15.70 2.74 31.49
CA SER A 195 16.30 1.42 31.41
C SER A 195 17.82 1.49 31.54
N VAL A 196 18.37 0.72 32.50
CA VAL A 196 19.82 0.61 32.71
C VAL A 196 20.51 -0.16 31.59
N SER A 197 19.75 -1.06 30.88
CA SER A 197 20.25 -1.89 29.79
C SER A 197 19.73 -1.40 28.45
N GLU A 198 20.60 -1.22 27.48
CA GLU A 198 20.27 -0.86 26.11
C GLU A 198 19.36 -1.91 25.45
N SER A 199 19.60 -3.21 25.72
CA SER A 199 18.75 -4.28 25.22
C SER A 199 17.32 -4.22 25.76
N ALA A 200 17.14 -3.81 27.01
CA ALA A 200 15.81 -3.61 27.60
C ALA A 200 15.10 -2.40 26.95
N ALA A 201 15.81 -1.29 26.78
CA ALA A 201 15.29 -0.12 26.07
C ALA A 201 14.84 -0.46 24.63
N MET A 202 15.68 -1.20 23.89
CA MET A 202 15.38 -1.65 22.53
C MET A 202 14.15 -2.60 22.50
N THR A 203 14.01 -3.47 23.50
CA THR A 203 12.86 -4.38 23.60
C THR A 203 11.54 -3.62 23.75
N TRP A 204 11.50 -2.57 24.59
CA TRP A 204 10.32 -1.71 24.74
C TRP A 204 9.95 -1.01 23.43
N LEU A 205 10.92 -0.43 22.73
CA LEU A 205 10.71 0.26 21.46
C LEU A 205 10.22 -0.69 20.38
N LEU A 206 10.88 -1.85 20.20
CA LEU A 206 10.47 -2.87 19.24
C LEU A 206 9.08 -3.44 19.54
N GLY A 207 8.77 -3.70 20.82
CA GLY A 207 7.47 -4.18 21.25
C GLY A 207 6.34 -3.21 20.89
N ARG A 208 6.54 -1.91 21.14
CA ARG A 208 5.58 -0.87 20.72
C ARG A 208 5.40 -0.84 19.21
N HIS A 209 6.49 -0.82 18.44
CA HIS A 209 6.40 -0.77 16.98
C HIS A 209 5.73 -2.03 16.40
N ALA A 210 5.99 -3.20 16.98
CA ALA A 210 5.31 -4.43 16.59
C ALA A 210 3.80 -4.35 16.88
N LEU A 211 3.40 -3.81 18.03
CA LEU A 211 1.99 -3.63 18.39
C LEU A 211 1.30 -2.66 17.44
N LEU A 212 1.92 -1.51 17.14
CA LEU A 212 1.40 -0.54 16.17
C LEU A 212 1.21 -1.18 14.80
N LEU A 213 2.23 -1.90 14.32
CA LEU A 213 2.16 -2.59 13.03
C LEU A 213 1.03 -3.61 13.00
N LEU A 214 0.90 -4.45 14.04
CA LEU A 214 -0.17 -5.45 14.15
C LEU A 214 -1.56 -4.82 14.17
N ALA A 215 -1.74 -3.69 14.89
CA ALA A 215 -3.00 -2.97 14.92
C ALA A 215 -3.38 -2.42 13.54
N LEU A 216 -2.43 -1.82 12.81
CA LEU A 216 -2.66 -1.32 11.46
C LEU A 216 -2.92 -2.45 10.45
N LEU A 217 -2.19 -3.57 10.55
CA LEU A 217 -2.46 -4.77 9.74
C LEU A 217 -3.86 -5.32 10.00
N PHE A 218 -4.33 -5.29 11.25
CA PHE A 218 -5.67 -5.74 11.61
C PHE A 218 -6.75 -4.81 11.02
N VAL A 219 -6.59 -3.48 11.09
CA VAL A 219 -7.50 -2.52 10.45
C VAL A 219 -7.55 -2.76 8.93
N ASN A 220 -6.40 -2.99 8.31
CA ASN A 220 -6.33 -3.27 6.87
C ASN A 220 -6.99 -4.61 6.51
N LEU A 221 -6.79 -5.66 7.32
CA LEU A 221 -7.44 -6.96 7.18
C LEU A 221 -8.97 -6.83 7.22
N VAL A 222 -9.50 -6.17 8.26
CA VAL A 222 -10.95 -5.93 8.43
C VAL A 222 -11.51 -5.12 7.27
N SER A 223 -10.81 -4.05 6.86
CA SER A 223 -11.17 -3.25 5.68
C SER A 223 -11.24 -4.07 4.39
N GLY A 224 -10.31 -5.00 4.19
CA GLY A 224 -10.32 -5.93 3.05
C GLY A 224 -11.59 -6.79 3.02
N TYR A 225 -11.95 -7.39 4.14
CA TYR A 225 -13.18 -8.18 4.26
C TYR A 225 -14.44 -7.31 4.17
N ALA A 226 -14.45 -6.10 4.74
CA ALA A 226 -15.57 -5.16 4.61
C ALA A 226 -15.88 -4.83 3.14
N LYS A 227 -14.85 -4.59 2.33
CA LYS A 227 -14.99 -4.39 0.87
C LYS A 227 -15.55 -5.65 0.19
N ALA A 228 -15.07 -6.83 0.57
CA ALA A 228 -15.58 -8.09 0.05
C ALA A 228 -17.07 -8.30 0.40
N ILE A 229 -17.48 -8.02 1.63
CA ILE A 229 -18.87 -8.13 2.11
C ILE A 229 -19.78 -7.16 1.36
N VAL A 230 -19.37 -5.89 1.18
CA VAL A 230 -20.13 -4.89 0.40
C VAL A 230 -20.45 -5.42 -0.99
N VAL A 231 -19.48 -6.06 -1.67
CA VAL A 231 -19.67 -6.55 -3.03
C VAL A 231 -20.42 -7.88 -3.06
N LEU A 232 -20.17 -8.80 -2.11
CA LEU A 232 -20.81 -10.12 -2.08
C LEU A 232 -22.27 -10.07 -1.67
N GLU A 233 -22.57 -9.27 -0.65
CA GLU A 233 -23.92 -9.16 -0.07
C GLU A 233 -24.67 -7.92 -0.54
N GLU A 234 -24.07 -7.12 -1.42
CA GLU A 234 -24.62 -5.87 -1.98
C GLU A 234 -25.04 -4.85 -0.89
N ARG A 235 -24.40 -4.93 0.28
CA ARG A 235 -24.75 -4.06 1.40
C ARG A 235 -24.53 -2.60 1.08
N SER A 236 -25.49 -1.77 1.46
CA SER A 236 -25.41 -0.31 1.30
C SER A 236 -24.69 0.39 2.45
N SER A 237 -24.77 -0.16 3.68
CA SER A 237 -24.15 0.42 4.88
C SER A 237 -22.71 -0.03 5.04
N ALA A 238 -21.79 0.94 4.99
CA ALA A 238 -20.36 0.70 5.21
C ALA A 238 -20.05 0.33 6.66
N ILE A 239 -20.75 0.94 7.63
CA ILE A 239 -20.54 0.65 9.06
C ILE A 239 -20.95 -0.79 9.38
N LEU A 240 -22.12 -1.23 8.91
CA LEU A 240 -22.56 -2.61 9.12
C LEU A 240 -21.64 -3.62 8.40
N ALA A 241 -21.15 -3.29 7.21
CA ALA A 241 -20.18 -4.13 6.52
C ALA A 241 -18.87 -4.24 7.31
N PHE A 242 -18.41 -3.13 7.91
CA PHE A 242 -17.20 -3.11 8.72
C PHE A 242 -17.37 -3.91 10.04
N LEU A 243 -18.50 -3.76 10.72
CA LEU A 243 -18.82 -4.54 11.93
C LEU A 243 -18.95 -6.04 11.62
N SER A 244 -19.61 -6.39 10.50
CA SER A 244 -19.69 -7.79 10.04
C SER A 244 -18.31 -8.35 9.70
N ALA A 245 -17.44 -7.56 9.06
CA ALA A 245 -16.06 -7.95 8.79
C ALA A 245 -15.26 -8.13 10.08
N LEU A 246 -15.44 -7.26 11.07
CA LEU A 246 -14.79 -7.35 12.37
C LEU A 246 -15.20 -8.64 13.09
N SER A 247 -16.51 -8.92 13.14
CA SER A 247 -17.05 -10.16 13.71
C SER A 247 -16.52 -11.41 12.97
N PHE A 248 -16.52 -11.38 11.63
CA PHE A 248 -15.98 -12.48 10.82
C PHE A 248 -14.49 -12.71 11.07
N CYS A 249 -13.68 -11.65 11.09
CA CYS A 249 -12.25 -11.73 11.37
C CYS A 249 -11.99 -12.23 12.79
N GLY A 250 -12.76 -11.79 13.79
CA GLY A 250 -12.64 -12.25 15.16
C GLY A 250 -12.92 -13.74 15.32
N ARG A 251 -13.99 -14.25 14.70
CA ARG A 251 -14.34 -15.68 14.73
C ARG A 251 -13.39 -16.56 13.92
N ASN A 252 -12.79 -16.03 12.87
CA ASN A 252 -11.94 -16.78 11.93
C ASN A 252 -10.52 -16.23 11.85
N LEU A 253 -9.99 -15.66 12.95
CA LEU A 253 -8.74 -14.91 12.98
C LEU A 253 -7.58 -15.70 12.38
N ALA A 254 -7.36 -16.95 12.81
CA ALA A 254 -6.24 -17.76 12.32
C ALA A 254 -6.29 -18.00 10.79
N ARG A 255 -7.50 -18.17 10.22
CA ARG A 255 -7.67 -18.42 8.79
C ARG A 255 -7.56 -17.12 7.98
N ALA A 256 -8.20 -16.05 8.45
CA ALA A 256 -8.22 -14.76 7.80
C ALA A 256 -6.84 -14.08 7.86
N PHE A 257 -6.25 -14.01 9.05
CA PHE A 257 -4.93 -13.44 9.27
C PHE A 257 -3.83 -14.31 8.64
N GLY A 258 -3.92 -15.63 8.75
CA GLY A 258 -2.97 -16.55 8.13
C GLY A 258 -2.93 -16.43 6.60
N HIS A 259 -4.09 -16.24 5.93
CA HIS A 259 -4.12 -15.95 4.49
C HIS A 259 -3.45 -14.61 4.17
N TYR A 260 -3.80 -13.56 4.93
CA TYR A 260 -3.23 -12.23 4.78
C TYR A 260 -1.70 -12.25 4.97
N LEU A 261 -1.22 -12.88 6.04
CA LEU A 261 0.20 -12.99 6.34
C LEU A 261 0.96 -13.79 5.27
N ALA A 262 0.37 -14.86 4.74
CA ALA A 262 1.02 -15.64 3.68
C ALA A 262 1.23 -14.82 2.40
N VAL A 263 0.23 -14.00 2.01
CA VAL A 263 0.39 -13.09 0.85
C VAL A 263 1.38 -11.97 1.18
N ALA A 264 1.38 -11.44 2.40
CA ALA A 264 2.36 -10.45 2.84
C ALA A 264 3.80 -10.99 2.79
N LEU A 265 4.02 -12.23 3.24
CA LEU A 265 5.33 -12.91 3.16
C LEU A 265 5.78 -13.10 1.70
N LEU A 266 4.86 -13.45 0.78
CA LEU A 266 5.18 -13.46 -0.65
C LEU A 266 5.59 -12.08 -1.16
N GLY A 267 4.97 -11.01 -0.65
CA GLY A 267 5.36 -9.64 -0.93
C GLY A 267 6.77 -9.30 -0.43
N VAL A 268 7.11 -9.72 0.79
CA VAL A 268 8.46 -9.57 1.36
C VAL A 268 9.49 -10.35 0.53
N ALA A 269 9.18 -11.61 0.16
CA ALA A 269 10.04 -12.41 -0.71
C ALA A 269 10.26 -11.73 -2.07
N LEU A 270 9.22 -11.13 -2.65
CA LEU A 270 9.32 -10.38 -3.90
C LEU A 270 10.28 -9.18 -3.77
N VAL A 271 10.20 -8.42 -2.66
CA VAL A 271 11.12 -7.31 -2.37
C VAL A 271 12.55 -7.81 -2.20
N ALA A 272 12.75 -8.93 -1.51
CA ALA A 272 14.07 -9.54 -1.35
C ALA A 272 14.69 -9.97 -2.70
N VAL A 273 13.89 -10.62 -3.55
CA VAL A 273 14.32 -10.98 -4.92
C VAL A 273 14.69 -9.72 -5.72
N TRP A 274 13.83 -8.69 -5.66
CA TRP A 274 14.12 -7.41 -6.31
C TRP A 274 15.46 -6.83 -5.84
N ARG A 275 15.72 -6.82 -4.54
CA ARG A 275 16.96 -6.27 -3.98
C ARG A 275 18.23 -7.02 -4.48
N LEU A 276 18.14 -8.33 -4.64
CA LEU A 276 19.22 -9.13 -5.21
C LEU A 276 19.46 -8.78 -6.68
N VAL A 277 18.39 -8.57 -7.44
CA VAL A 277 18.46 -8.19 -8.85
C VAL A 277 19.01 -6.77 -9.01
N ASP A 278 18.52 -5.80 -8.23
CA ASP A 278 18.91 -4.38 -8.27
C ASP A 278 20.43 -4.19 -8.00
N GLY A 279 21.01 -5.04 -7.14
CA GLY A 279 22.46 -5.02 -6.85
C GLY A 279 23.34 -5.76 -7.86
N ALA A 280 22.76 -6.44 -8.84
CA ALA A 280 23.50 -7.35 -9.71
C ALA A 280 24.12 -6.69 -10.95
N TYR A 281 23.70 -5.47 -11.34
CA TYR A 281 24.24 -4.78 -12.52
C TYR A 281 24.39 -3.28 -12.35
N ALA A 282 25.44 -2.75 -13.00
CA ALA A 282 25.63 -1.31 -13.11
C ALA A 282 24.72 -0.74 -14.21
N THR A 283 24.04 0.36 -13.92
CA THR A 283 23.12 1.06 -14.84
C THR A 283 23.86 2.07 -15.73
N THR A 284 25.02 1.70 -16.27
CA THR A 284 25.94 2.62 -16.94
C THR A 284 25.62 2.91 -18.41
N GLY A 285 24.59 2.31 -18.99
CA GLY A 285 24.25 2.53 -20.38
C GLY A 285 22.76 2.52 -20.66
N TYR A 286 22.34 3.11 -21.79
CA TYR A 286 20.92 3.19 -22.17
C TYR A 286 20.23 1.81 -22.19
N LYS A 287 20.94 0.78 -22.68
CA LYS A 287 20.40 -0.60 -22.71
C LYS A 287 20.18 -1.17 -21.31
N THR A 288 21.12 -0.95 -20.40
CA THR A 288 20.99 -1.41 -19.00
C THR A 288 19.92 -0.64 -18.25
N GLN A 289 19.77 0.67 -18.48
CA GLN A 289 18.66 1.46 -17.93
C GLN A 289 17.30 0.96 -18.41
N LEU A 290 17.16 0.60 -19.69
CA LEU A 290 15.93 0.06 -20.24
C LEU A 290 15.59 -1.32 -19.63
N VAL A 291 16.59 -2.17 -19.46
CA VAL A 291 16.44 -3.46 -18.77
C VAL A 291 16.01 -3.25 -17.32
N THR A 292 16.62 -2.32 -16.58
CA THR A 292 16.25 -1.98 -15.21
C THR A 292 14.80 -1.48 -15.13
N LEU A 293 14.37 -0.64 -16.08
CA LEU A 293 12.98 -0.19 -16.17
C LEU A 293 12.01 -1.36 -16.36
N LEU A 294 12.32 -2.29 -17.28
CA LEU A 294 11.47 -3.46 -17.52
C LEU A 294 11.39 -4.37 -16.27
N PHE A 295 12.49 -4.56 -15.56
CA PHE A 295 12.48 -5.30 -14.29
C PHE A 295 11.66 -4.59 -13.22
N PHE A 296 11.75 -3.26 -13.14
CA PHE A 296 10.95 -2.47 -12.20
C PHE A 296 9.45 -2.63 -12.50
N GLU A 297 9.05 -2.52 -13.78
CA GLU A 297 7.65 -2.71 -14.18
C GLU A 297 7.17 -4.16 -13.93
N ALA A 298 8.03 -5.15 -14.12
CA ALA A 298 7.73 -6.54 -13.77
C ALA A 298 7.54 -6.72 -12.26
N PHE A 299 8.34 -6.05 -11.43
CA PHE A 299 8.16 -6.02 -9.98
C PHE A 299 6.83 -5.38 -9.58
N VAL A 300 6.48 -4.23 -10.17
CA VAL A 300 5.18 -3.57 -9.92
C VAL A 300 4.02 -4.47 -10.34
N LEU A 301 4.11 -5.13 -11.50
CA LEU A 301 3.11 -6.08 -11.98
C LEU A 301 2.95 -7.28 -11.03
N ALA A 302 4.06 -7.83 -10.53
CA ALA A 302 4.02 -8.92 -9.56
C ALA A 302 3.36 -8.47 -8.24
N ARG A 303 3.66 -7.27 -7.75
CA ARG A 303 3.04 -6.69 -6.56
C ARG A 303 1.53 -6.47 -6.74
N LEU A 304 1.10 -5.96 -7.90
CA LEU A 304 -0.32 -5.82 -8.23
C LEU A 304 -1.01 -7.19 -8.33
N SER A 305 -0.33 -8.19 -8.86
CA SER A 305 -0.81 -9.57 -8.91
C SER A 305 -1.03 -10.17 -7.52
N LEU A 306 -0.12 -9.94 -6.57
CA LEU A 306 -0.28 -10.34 -5.17
C LEU A 306 -1.50 -9.65 -4.52
N ARG A 307 -1.73 -8.38 -4.83
CA ARG A 307 -2.92 -7.65 -4.36
C ARG A 307 -4.22 -8.28 -4.89
N LEU A 308 -4.28 -8.63 -6.16
CA LEU A 308 -5.44 -9.32 -6.75
C LEU A 308 -5.63 -10.71 -6.14
N MET A 309 -4.54 -11.45 -5.92
CA MET A 309 -4.56 -12.75 -5.24
C MET A 309 -5.10 -12.64 -3.82
N LEU A 310 -4.71 -11.61 -3.07
CA LEU A 310 -5.23 -11.33 -1.73
C LEU A 310 -6.74 -11.09 -1.79
N MET A 311 -7.21 -10.18 -2.65
CA MET A 311 -8.63 -9.85 -2.79
C MET A 311 -9.46 -11.08 -3.21
N GLY A 312 -8.98 -11.85 -4.17
CA GLY A 312 -9.62 -13.08 -4.62
C GLY A 312 -9.70 -14.15 -3.54
N GLY A 313 -8.63 -14.30 -2.75
CA GLY A 313 -8.58 -15.23 -1.62
C GLY A 313 -9.50 -14.81 -0.48
N GLN A 314 -9.61 -13.52 -0.19
CA GLN A 314 -10.56 -12.98 0.80
C GLN A 314 -12.01 -13.27 0.41
N LEU A 315 -12.37 -13.02 -0.85
CA LEU A 315 -13.69 -13.35 -1.39
C LEU A 315 -14.01 -14.84 -1.25
N ALA A 316 -13.08 -15.70 -1.66
CA ALA A 316 -13.26 -17.15 -1.62
C ALA A 316 -13.37 -17.68 -0.17
N LEU A 317 -12.57 -17.13 0.76
CA LEU A 317 -12.59 -17.52 2.16
C LEU A 317 -13.90 -17.09 2.83
N TYR A 318 -14.35 -15.87 2.57
CA TYR A 318 -15.61 -15.37 3.10
C TYR A 318 -16.79 -16.24 2.62
N ARG A 319 -16.93 -16.49 1.32
CA ARG A 319 -17.98 -17.37 0.77
C ARG A 319 -18.00 -18.74 1.42
N ARG A 320 -16.84 -19.32 1.65
CA ARG A 320 -16.74 -20.68 2.22
C ARG A 320 -17.16 -20.74 3.69
N LEU A 321 -16.88 -19.68 4.46
CA LEU A 321 -17.08 -19.70 5.91
C LEU A 321 -18.38 -19.02 6.36
N ALA A 322 -18.89 -18.05 5.59
CA ALA A 322 -20.15 -17.37 5.90
C ALA A 322 -21.39 -18.10 5.39
N ALA A 323 -21.28 -18.93 4.33
CA ALA A 323 -22.41 -19.68 3.78
C ALA A 323 -23.08 -20.65 4.79
N PRO A 324 -22.34 -21.39 5.65
CA PRO A 324 -22.97 -22.26 6.66
C PRO A 324 -23.72 -21.48 7.75
N GLU A 325 -23.25 -20.27 8.12
CA GLU A 325 -23.91 -19.44 9.13
C GLU A 325 -25.24 -18.84 8.63
N ALA A 326 -25.30 -18.49 7.34
CA ALA A 326 -26.55 -18.01 6.74
C ALA A 326 -27.63 -19.09 6.66
N LEU A 327 -27.26 -20.35 6.47
CA LEU A 327 -28.18 -21.51 6.50
C LEU A 327 -28.63 -21.84 7.93
N ALA A 328 -27.75 -21.70 8.92
CA ALA A 328 -28.05 -21.94 10.33
C ALA A 328 -28.94 -20.85 10.98
N SER A 329 -28.91 -19.63 10.47
CA SER A 329 -29.78 -18.54 10.94
C SER A 329 -31.14 -18.49 10.26
N ALA A 330 -31.35 -19.28 9.19
CA ALA A 330 -32.61 -19.40 8.45
C ALA A 330 -33.43 -20.64 8.84
N ALA A 331 -32.86 -21.54 9.65
CA ALA A 331 -33.51 -22.69 10.26
C ALA A 331 -33.88 -22.41 11.72
#